data_d885f965c53935ad7b2bc58490a4c3e8
#
_entry.id   d885f965c53935ad7b2bc58490a4c3e8
#
_cell.length_a   1.000
_cell.length_b   1.000
_cell.length_c   1.000
_cell.angle_alpha   90.00
_cell.angle_beta   90.00
_cell.angle_gamma   90.00
#
_symmetry.space_group_name_H-M   'P 1'
#
loop_
_entity.id
_entity.type
_entity.pdbx_description
1 polymer ?
#
loop_
_entity_poly.entity_id
_entity_poly.type
_entity_poly.pdbx_seq_one_letter_code
_entity_poly.pdbx_strand_id
1 'polypeptide(L)'
;MAAMTNSSFEPLGRVRTKIVATLGPASRDPATLRKLVEAGVDVFRLNFSHASHDEHSATLQAIRKIGEESGRQLAVLQDLCGPKIRLGDIPGDVVECDFGAEFCLAAERKEGDDPHQLTCTYKTLTDDLEIGQSVLFADGTVAMDVIDRGPGWAHLKVTLPGRIRSHQGINVPSAALSVAALTDKDLVDLDWTAQHGVEYVGLSFVRQVEDITRLREELDRRKIRARIVAKIEKPQAVANLEAIVAEADAVMVARGDLGVEIDVSRVPAVQKQIIATCHKARIPVITATQMLNSMESSSRPTRAEASDVFNAVLDGTDAVMLSGETAIGQYPVESVATMSQIAREAENLMFSEFRLNAPWTWSVDNWPGANGRGHQATPSVARAGQVLPVTDAVVEAASAVCRRLNAALLVVATHSGRTALASSKQRNATPTLALTDDLEAARAMGLYWGVTALHIPELFETGQVLAWADDWCRANDLIASGDRVVIVRGVIPNNPNHNALLVHEVE
;
A
#
# COMPACT_ATOMS: atom_id res chain seq x y z
N MET A 1 3.43 20.06 31.63
CA MET A 1 3.43 20.83 30.37
C MET A 1 4.87 20.99 29.94
N ALA A 2 5.42 20.04 29.21
CA ALA A 2 6.71 20.20 28.54
C ALA A 2 6.41 20.80 27.17
N ALA A 3 6.90 22.00 26.92
CA ALA A 3 6.82 22.66 25.64
C ALA A 3 7.52 21.79 24.61
N MET A 4 6.79 21.20 23.70
CA MET A 4 7.33 20.68 22.45
C MET A 4 7.69 21.91 21.60
N THR A 5 8.93 22.40 21.81
CA THR A 5 9.48 23.55 21.11
C THR A 5 9.97 23.15 19.74
N ASN A 6 9.43 23.82 18.72
CA ASN A 6 10.06 24.10 17.43
C ASN A 6 10.80 22.95 16.71
N SER A 7 10.08 21.98 16.18
CA SER A 7 10.41 21.49 14.86
C SER A 7 9.41 22.16 13.90
N SER A 8 9.90 22.54 12.72
CA SER A 8 9.09 23.09 11.63
C SER A 8 8.10 22.02 11.12
N PHE A 9 7.10 21.72 11.94
CA PHE A 9 6.05 20.78 11.65
C PHE A 9 5.05 21.50 10.75
N GLU A 10 5.07 21.25 9.45
CA GLU A 10 3.99 21.60 8.53
C GLU A 10 2.98 20.44 8.45
N PRO A 11 2.08 20.27 9.42
CA PRO A 11 1.24 19.07 9.48
C PRO A 11 0.14 19.04 8.42
N LEU A 12 -0.33 20.19 7.95
CA LEU A 12 -1.53 20.29 7.11
C LEU A 12 -1.30 20.90 5.72
N GLY A 13 -0.11 21.46 5.45
CA GLY A 13 0.29 21.94 4.11
C GLY A 13 0.80 20.84 3.18
N ARG A 14 0.86 19.59 3.66
CA ARG A 14 1.37 18.44 2.91
C ARG A 14 0.32 17.91 1.93
N VAL A 15 0.83 17.16 0.95
CA VAL A 15 0.04 16.34 0.05
C VAL A 15 -0.82 15.37 0.85
N ARG A 16 -2.07 15.19 0.49
CA ARG A 16 -3.02 14.27 1.15
C ARG A 16 -2.77 12.82 0.76
N THR A 17 -2.38 12.59 -0.49
CA THR A 17 -1.96 11.28 -0.99
C THR A 17 -0.67 10.87 -0.28
N LYS A 18 -0.67 9.71 0.36
CA LYS A 18 0.45 9.24 1.15
C LYS A 18 1.57 8.73 0.28
N ILE A 19 2.81 8.85 0.76
CA ILE A 19 3.99 8.34 0.07
C ILE A 19 4.57 7.17 0.85
N VAL A 20 4.64 6.03 0.18
CA VAL A 20 5.32 4.83 0.66
C VAL A 20 6.70 4.76 0.01
N ALA A 21 7.77 4.69 0.81
CA ALA A 21 9.13 4.56 0.30
C ALA A 21 9.74 3.22 0.72
N THR A 22 10.25 2.46 -0.26
CA THR A 22 10.99 1.23 0.01
C THR A 22 12.42 1.56 0.42
N LEU A 23 12.85 0.98 1.53
CA LEU A 23 14.20 1.16 2.03
C LEU A 23 15.16 0.09 1.53
N GLY A 24 16.37 0.52 1.25
CA GLY A 24 17.45 -0.32 0.78
C GLY A 24 18.82 0.34 0.96
N PRO A 25 19.85 -0.16 0.28
CA PRO A 25 21.21 0.38 0.42
C PRO A 25 21.35 1.89 0.21
N ALA A 26 20.52 2.49 -0.65
CA ALA A 26 20.57 3.92 -0.97
C ALA A 26 19.91 4.82 0.09
N SER A 27 19.09 4.26 1.00
CA SER A 27 18.21 5.07 1.84
C SER A 27 18.12 4.67 3.31
N ARG A 28 18.78 3.58 3.74
CA ARG A 28 18.70 3.08 5.12
C ARG A 28 19.55 3.83 6.14
N ASP A 29 20.44 4.71 5.70
CA ASP A 29 21.23 5.52 6.64
C ASP A 29 20.36 6.61 7.31
N PRO A 30 20.60 6.94 8.60
CA PRO A 30 19.72 7.85 9.35
C PRO A 30 19.63 9.27 8.77
N ALA A 31 20.68 9.75 8.10
CA ALA A 31 20.69 11.10 7.52
C ALA A 31 19.78 11.15 6.28
N THR A 32 19.85 10.15 5.42
CA THR A 32 18.97 10.00 4.27
C THR A 32 17.52 9.75 4.71
N LEU A 33 17.30 8.88 5.70
CA LEU A 33 15.96 8.66 6.27
C LEU A 33 15.30 9.96 6.73
N ARG A 34 16.04 10.83 7.44
CA ARG A 34 15.51 12.15 7.86
C ARG A 34 15.13 13.01 6.67
N LYS A 35 15.95 13.07 5.63
CA LYS A 35 15.64 13.82 4.41
C LYS A 35 14.41 13.25 3.67
N LEU A 36 14.22 11.92 3.66
CA LEU A 36 13.02 11.28 3.08
C LEU A 36 11.75 11.68 3.85
N VAL A 37 11.82 11.73 5.19
CA VAL A 37 10.72 12.20 6.03
C VAL A 37 10.40 13.67 5.76
N GLU A 38 11.41 14.52 5.65
CA GLU A 38 11.27 15.94 5.29
C GLU A 38 10.67 16.11 3.88
N ALA A 39 11.09 15.27 2.91
CA ALA A 39 10.56 15.29 1.55
C ALA A 39 9.10 14.80 1.44
N GLY A 40 8.57 14.11 2.45
CA GLY A 40 7.14 13.77 2.51
C GLY A 40 6.78 12.30 2.69
N VAL A 41 7.72 11.41 3.00
CA VAL A 41 7.40 10.00 3.26
C VAL A 41 6.51 9.86 4.50
N ASP A 42 5.46 9.06 4.39
CA ASP A 42 4.52 8.72 5.48
C ASP A 42 4.68 7.27 5.94
N VAL A 43 5.03 6.37 5.02
CA VAL A 43 5.16 4.93 5.26
C VAL A 43 6.48 4.43 4.71
N PHE A 44 7.24 3.70 5.51
CA PHE A 44 8.44 3.01 5.05
C PHE A 44 8.15 1.54 4.80
N ARG A 45 8.50 1.04 3.61
CA ARG A 45 8.40 -0.38 3.26
C ARG A 45 9.74 -1.07 3.48
N LEU A 46 9.73 -2.13 4.28
CA LEU A 46 10.83 -3.07 4.47
C LEU A 46 10.55 -4.33 3.64
N ASN A 47 11.35 -4.55 2.59
CA ASN A 47 11.18 -5.70 1.70
C ASN A 47 11.94 -6.91 2.25
N PHE A 48 11.23 -7.88 2.81
CA PHE A 48 11.79 -9.08 3.43
C PHE A 48 12.31 -10.14 2.42
N SER A 49 12.20 -9.87 1.11
CA SER A 49 12.93 -10.64 0.10
C SER A 49 14.44 -10.31 0.08
N HIS A 50 14.85 -9.23 0.73
CA HIS A 50 16.20 -8.70 0.78
C HIS A 50 16.56 -8.27 2.19
N ALA A 51 17.86 -8.16 2.46
CA ALA A 51 18.44 -7.82 3.77
C ALA A 51 18.21 -8.88 4.87
N SER A 52 18.92 -8.78 5.95
CA SER A 52 18.80 -9.65 7.12
C SER A 52 17.84 -9.06 8.16
N HIS A 53 17.38 -9.89 9.09
CA HIS A 53 16.57 -9.44 10.23
C HIS A 53 17.28 -8.36 11.06
N ASP A 54 18.60 -8.46 11.24
CA ASP A 54 19.39 -7.48 11.98
C ASP A 54 19.40 -6.11 11.28
N GLU A 55 19.55 -6.10 9.94
CA GLU A 55 19.49 -4.88 9.14
C GLU A 55 18.08 -4.25 9.19
N HIS A 56 17.03 -5.06 9.13
CA HIS A 56 15.65 -4.58 9.29
C HIS A 56 15.41 -4.01 10.68
N SER A 57 15.94 -4.65 11.73
CA SER A 57 15.83 -4.16 13.12
C SER A 57 16.50 -2.81 13.31
N ALA A 58 17.73 -2.65 12.81
CA ALA A 58 18.46 -1.39 12.89
C ALA A 58 17.71 -0.27 12.12
N THR A 59 17.19 -0.59 10.94
CA THR A 59 16.42 0.36 10.12
C THR A 59 15.12 0.78 10.81
N LEU A 60 14.38 -0.17 11.39
CA LEU A 60 13.14 0.11 12.14
C LEU A 60 13.42 1.02 13.34
N GLN A 61 14.48 0.76 14.11
CA GLN A 61 14.87 1.61 15.23
C GLN A 61 15.19 3.05 14.77
N ALA A 62 15.89 3.20 13.65
CA ALA A 62 16.17 4.52 13.08
C ALA A 62 14.88 5.25 12.66
N ILE A 63 13.91 4.57 12.03
CA ILE A 63 12.61 5.13 11.67
C ILE A 63 11.85 5.60 12.92
N ARG A 64 11.79 4.76 13.97
CA ARG A 64 11.11 5.11 15.23
C ARG A 64 11.71 6.34 15.88
N LYS A 65 13.04 6.39 15.96
CA LYS A 65 13.77 7.54 16.51
C LYS A 65 13.52 8.82 15.72
N ILE A 66 13.56 8.76 14.38
CA ILE A 66 13.29 9.93 13.54
C ILE A 66 11.84 10.38 13.70
N GLY A 67 10.88 9.45 13.81
CA GLY A 67 9.49 9.76 14.08
C GLY A 67 9.31 10.53 15.40
N GLU A 68 9.96 10.09 16.47
CA GLU A 68 9.97 10.76 17.78
C GLU A 68 10.60 12.16 17.69
N GLU A 69 11.79 12.29 17.08
CA GLU A 69 12.50 13.55 16.91
C GLU A 69 11.73 14.58 16.06
N SER A 70 11.00 14.11 15.04
CA SER A 70 10.21 14.97 14.15
C SER A 70 8.75 15.17 14.58
N GLY A 71 8.31 14.49 15.64
CA GLY A 71 6.89 14.51 16.07
C GLY A 71 5.93 13.82 15.09
N ARG A 72 6.46 13.04 14.11
CA ARG A 72 5.66 12.40 13.07
C ARG A 72 5.35 10.94 13.39
N GLN A 73 4.11 10.55 13.11
CA GLN A 73 3.68 9.15 13.24
C GLN A 73 3.99 8.40 11.94
N LEU A 74 5.20 7.82 11.85
CA LEU A 74 5.67 7.08 10.69
C LEU A 74 5.22 5.63 10.76
N ALA A 75 4.52 5.14 9.73
CA ALA A 75 4.14 3.75 9.61
C ALA A 75 5.27 2.92 8.96
N VAL A 76 5.29 1.63 9.28
CA VAL A 76 6.17 0.65 8.64
C VAL A 76 5.33 -0.49 8.06
N LEU A 77 5.60 -0.79 6.79
CA LEU A 77 5.05 -1.92 6.06
C LEU A 77 6.15 -2.98 5.91
N GLN A 78 5.99 -4.11 6.59
CA GLN A 78 6.75 -5.32 6.32
C GLN A 78 6.16 -6.00 5.09
N ASP A 79 6.92 -6.15 4.02
CA ASP A 79 6.48 -6.82 2.80
C ASP A 79 7.09 -8.23 2.75
N LEU A 80 6.25 -9.25 2.97
CA LEU A 80 6.63 -10.65 2.99
C LEU A 80 7.02 -11.12 1.58
N CYS A 81 7.98 -12.05 1.51
CA CYS A 81 8.51 -12.55 0.25
C CYS A 81 7.46 -13.32 -0.56
N GLY A 82 6.68 -14.15 0.11
CA GLY A 82 5.81 -15.12 -0.53
C GLY A 82 6.57 -16.19 -1.34
N PRO A 83 5.85 -17.03 -2.08
CA PRO A 83 6.42 -18.16 -2.83
C PRO A 83 7.01 -17.70 -4.19
N LYS A 84 7.96 -16.76 -4.17
CA LYS A 84 8.61 -16.34 -5.42
C LYS A 84 9.41 -17.49 -6.03
N ILE A 85 8.96 -17.96 -7.19
CA ILE A 85 9.64 -19.02 -7.92
C ILE A 85 10.84 -18.41 -8.64
N ARG A 86 12.01 -19.05 -8.50
CA ARG A 86 13.25 -18.60 -9.14
C ARG A 86 13.93 -19.76 -9.85
N LEU A 87 14.61 -19.44 -10.95
CA LEU A 87 15.55 -20.39 -11.59
C LEU A 87 16.60 -20.85 -10.59
N GLY A 88 17.01 -22.09 -10.70
CA GLY A 88 18.22 -22.63 -10.07
C GLY A 88 19.48 -22.14 -10.78
N ASP A 89 20.62 -22.75 -10.42
CA ASP A 89 21.91 -22.45 -11.05
C ASP A 89 21.91 -22.87 -12.53
N ILE A 90 22.39 -21.98 -13.40
CA ILE A 90 22.63 -22.24 -14.81
C ILE A 90 24.14 -22.34 -15.01
N PRO A 91 24.68 -23.37 -15.71
CA PRO A 91 26.09 -23.44 -16.05
C PRO A 91 26.54 -22.18 -16.82
N GLY A 92 27.59 -21.52 -16.32
CA GLY A 92 28.03 -20.24 -16.88
C GLY A 92 27.19 -19.04 -16.50
N ASP A 93 26.24 -19.19 -15.56
CA ASP A 93 25.34 -18.17 -15.03
C ASP A 93 24.33 -17.56 -16.01
N VAL A 94 24.57 -17.67 -17.32
CA VAL A 94 23.73 -17.07 -18.37
C VAL A 94 23.53 -18.04 -19.51
N VAL A 95 22.32 -18.10 -20.08
CA VAL A 95 22.03 -18.84 -21.32
C VAL A 95 21.20 -17.97 -22.27
N GLU A 96 21.55 -18.03 -23.56
CA GLU A 96 20.77 -17.42 -24.64
C GLU A 96 19.60 -18.33 -25.00
N CYS A 97 18.43 -17.76 -25.11
CA CYS A 97 17.18 -18.44 -25.47
C CYS A 97 16.76 -18.00 -26.89
N ASP A 98 17.27 -18.72 -27.90
CA ASP A 98 16.90 -18.44 -29.28
C ASP A 98 15.48 -18.88 -29.59
N PHE A 99 14.79 -18.19 -30.49
CA PHE A 99 13.43 -18.55 -30.90
C PHE A 99 13.34 -19.99 -31.38
N GLY A 100 12.42 -20.76 -30.80
CA GLY A 100 12.19 -22.17 -31.13
C GLY A 100 13.18 -23.15 -30.48
N ALA A 101 14.19 -22.69 -29.73
CA ALA A 101 15.03 -23.54 -28.93
C ALA A 101 14.22 -24.27 -27.84
N GLU A 102 14.67 -25.47 -27.50
CA GLU A 102 13.99 -26.30 -26.51
C GLU A 102 14.82 -26.42 -25.24
N PHE A 103 14.13 -26.33 -24.09
CA PHE A 103 14.68 -26.44 -22.75
C PHE A 103 13.91 -27.51 -21.97
N CYS A 104 14.57 -28.13 -21.00
CA CYS A 104 13.94 -29.06 -20.07
C CYS A 104 13.94 -28.45 -18.67
N LEU A 105 12.77 -28.10 -18.16
CA LEU A 105 12.60 -27.76 -16.75
C LEU A 105 12.39 -29.04 -15.95
N ALA A 106 13.23 -29.27 -14.93
CA ALA A 106 13.19 -30.48 -14.12
C ALA A 106 13.20 -30.14 -12.62
N ALA A 107 12.59 -30.99 -11.80
CA ALA A 107 12.61 -30.87 -10.34
C ALA A 107 14.04 -30.97 -9.77
N GLU A 108 14.90 -31.75 -10.42
CA GLU A 108 16.32 -31.90 -10.07
C GLU A 108 17.16 -31.95 -11.34
N ARG A 109 18.38 -31.42 -11.28
CA ARG A 109 19.32 -31.48 -12.40
C ARG A 109 19.86 -32.92 -12.55
N LYS A 110 19.87 -33.43 -13.76
CA LYS A 110 20.62 -34.66 -14.08
C LYS A 110 22.11 -34.33 -14.16
N GLU A 111 22.99 -35.32 -13.96
CA GLU A 111 24.43 -35.11 -14.10
C GLU A 111 24.77 -34.53 -15.48
N GLY A 112 25.57 -33.47 -15.51
CA GLY A 112 26.05 -32.78 -16.70
C GLY A 112 25.91 -31.26 -16.64
N ASP A 113 26.65 -30.56 -17.52
CA ASP A 113 26.67 -29.09 -17.62
C ASP A 113 25.81 -28.57 -18.77
N ASP A 114 24.69 -29.22 -19.09
CA ASP A 114 23.78 -28.76 -20.14
C ASP A 114 23.04 -27.51 -19.68
N PRO A 115 23.28 -26.34 -20.29
CA PRO A 115 22.60 -25.07 -19.94
C PRO A 115 21.10 -25.07 -20.31
N HIS A 116 20.67 -26.01 -21.18
CA HIS A 116 19.24 -26.15 -21.55
C HIS A 116 18.45 -26.96 -20.51
N GLN A 117 19.11 -27.52 -19.51
CA GLN A 117 18.45 -28.20 -18.39
C GLN A 117 18.27 -27.18 -17.22
N LEU A 118 17.06 -26.66 -17.08
CA LEU A 118 16.67 -25.74 -16.06
C LEU A 118 16.14 -26.43 -14.81
N THR A 119 16.36 -25.82 -13.66
CA THR A 119 15.71 -26.17 -12.39
C THR A 119 15.10 -24.94 -11.76
N CYS A 120 14.27 -25.09 -10.74
CA CYS A 120 13.73 -23.95 -10.00
C CYS A 120 13.58 -24.24 -8.51
N THR A 121 13.35 -23.17 -7.73
CA THR A 121 13.17 -23.25 -6.27
C THR A 121 11.89 -23.95 -5.86
N TYR A 122 10.88 -24.04 -6.74
CA TYR A 122 9.62 -24.73 -6.52
C TYR A 122 9.63 -26.09 -7.24
N LYS A 123 10.07 -27.14 -6.54
CA LYS A 123 10.36 -28.47 -7.12
C LYS A 123 9.17 -29.15 -7.79
N THR A 124 7.95 -28.84 -7.34
CA THR A 124 6.70 -29.39 -7.90
C THR A 124 6.10 -28.54 -9.01
N LEU A 125 6.79 -27.49 -9.47
CA LEU A 125 6.30 -26.64 -10.55
C LEU A 125 5.91 -27.45 -11.79
N THR A 126 6.74 -28.42 -12.16
CA THR A 126 6.50 -29.26 -13.33
C THR A 126 5.22 -30.10 -13.24
N ASP A 127 4.75 -30.40 -12.03
CA ASP A 127 3.49 -31.12 -11.80
C ASP A 127 2.27 -30.17 -11.90
N ASP A 128 2.45 -28.87 -11.66
CA ASP A 128 1.41 -27.84 -11.79
C ASP A 128 1.27 -27.29 -13.22
N LEU A 129 2.26 -27.58 -14.12
CA LEU A 129 2.24 -27.09 -15.50
C LEU A 129 1.35 -27.97 -16.39
N GLU A 130 0.70 -27.35 -17.39
CA GLU A 130 -0.07 -28.02 -18.43
C GLU A 130 0.49 -27.71 -19.83
N ILE A 131 0.34 -28.63 -20.78
CA ILE A 131 0.77 -28.44 -22.18
C ILE A 131 0.02 -27.24 -22.77
N GLY A 132 0.76 -26.32 -23.42
CA GLY A 132 0.26 -25.10 -24.01
C GLY A 132 0.28 -23.90 -23.06
N GLN A 133 0.64 -24.07 -21.78
CA GLN A 133 0.86 -22.93 -20.88
C GLN A 133 2.20 -22.25 -21.16
N SER A 134 2.24 -20.93 -20.99
CA SER A 134 3.46 -20.14 -21.10
C SER A 134 4.15 -20.03 -19.75
N VAL A 135 5.44 -20.27 -19.73
CA VAL A 135 6.36 -20.01 -18.60
C VAL A 135 7.17 -18.77 -18.94
N LEU A 136 7.10 -17.75 -18.09
CA LEU A 136 7.77 -16.47 -18.28
C LEU A 136 8.99 -16.38 -17.36
N PHE A 137 10.09 -15.91 -17.91
CA PHE A 137 11.36 -15.72 -17.21
C PHE A 137 11.78 -14.25 -17.26
N ALA A 138 12.61 -13.85 -16.28
CA ALA A 138 13.19 -12.51 -16.23
C ALA A 138 12.11 -11.40 -16.38
N ASP A 139 11.07 -11.46 -15.54
CA ASP A 139 9.93 -10.54 -15.52
C ASP A 139 9.23 -10.41 -16.90
N GLY A 140 9.12 -11.56 -17.61
CA GLY A 140 8.42 -11.66 -18.89
C GLY A 140 9.24 -11.24 -20.12
N THR A 141 10.53 -10.96 -19.98
CA THR A 141 11.40 -10.65 -21.13
C THR A 141 11.74 -11.85 -21.97
N VAL A 142 11.60 -13.06 -21.42
CA VAL A 142 11.72 -14.36 -22.13
C VAL A 142 10.47 -15.18 -21.85
N ALA A 143 9.91 -15.82 -22.89
CA ALA A 143 8.76 -16.71 -22.75
C ALA A 143 9.03 -18.06 -23.44
N MET A 144 8.55 -19.12 -22.80
CA MET A 144 8.61 -20.48 -23.35
C MET A 144 7.26 -21.16 -23.13
N ASP A 145 6.77 -21.89 -24.12
CA ASP A 145 5.54 -22.68 -24.00
C ASP A 145 5.86 -24.12 -23.63
N VAL A 146 5.04 -24.70 -22.78
CA VAL A 146 5.12 -26.14 -22.42
C VAL A 146 4.64 -26.93 -23.60
N ILE A 147 5.54 -27.72 -24.19
CA ILE A 147 5.26 -28.57 -25.37
C ILE A 147 5.06 -30.06 -25.00
N ASP A 148 5.65 -30.51 -23.90
CA ASP A 148 5.49 -31.85 -23.35
C ASP A 148 5.79 -31.86 -21.85
N ARG A 149 5.27 -32.84 -21.10
CA ARG A 149 5.50 -32.94 -19.65
C ARG A 149 5.35 -34.39 -19.16
N GLY A 150 5.99 -34.63 -18.03
CA GLY A 150 5.87 -35.88 -17.28
C GLY A 150 6.18 -35.67 -15.80
N PRO A 151 6.16 -36.75 -14.98
CA PRO A 151 6.45 -36.63 -13.56
C PRO A 151 7.84 -36.03 -13.31
N GLY A 152 7.86 -34.81 -12.69
CA GLY A 152 9.09 -34.12 -12.33
C GLY A 152 9.84 -33.44 -13.48
N TRP A 153 9.25 -33.30 -14.68
CA TRP A 153 9.85 -32.58 -15.80
C TRP A 153 8.82 -31.97 -16.76
N ALA A 154 9.20 -30.90 -17.44
CA ALA A 154 8.47 -30.28 -18.54
C ALA A 154 9.42 -29.84 -19.65
N HIS A 155 9.08 -30.09 -20.90
CA HIS A 155 9.79 -29.56 -22.07
C HIS A 155 9.17 -28.27 -22.47
N LEU A 156 10.01 -27.23 -22.61
CA LEU A 156 9.65 -25.85 -22.90
C LEU A 156 10.24 -25.48 -24.26
N LYS A 157 9.48 -24.74 -25.07
CA LYS A 157 9.94 -24.18 -26.34
C LYS A 157 9.89 -22.68 -26.32
N VAL A 158 10.99 -22.02 -26.68
CA VAL A 158 11.11 -20.56 -26.68
C VAL A 158 10.16 -19.93 -27.70
N THR A 159 9.28 -19.06 -27.22
CA THR A 159 8.33 -18.25 -28.01
C THR A 159 8.67 -16.77 -28.03
N LEU A 160 9.32 -16.26 -26.98
CA LEU A 160 9.91 -14.92 -26.91
C LEU A 160 11.41 -15.08 -26.61
N PRO A 161 12.30 -14.78 -27.58
CA PRO A 161 13.74 -14.96 -27.40
C PRO A 161 14.35 -13.92 -26.48
N GLY A 162 15.48 -14.26 -25.86
CA GLY A 162 16.20 -13.37 -24.98
C GLY A 162 17.25 -14.10 -24.16
N ARG A 163 17.57 -13.57 -22.99
CA ARG A 163 18.64 -14.09 -22.13
C ARG A 163 18.11 -14.33 -20.71
N ILE A 164 18.37 -15.51 -20.16
CA ILE A 164 18.06 -15.85 -18.78
C ILE A 164 19.32 -16.12 -17.97
N ARG A 165 19.24 -15.86 -16.65
CA ARG A 165 20.34 -16.04 -15.69
C ARG A 165 19.90 -16.86 -14.50
N SER A 166 20.88 -17.41 -13.78
CA SER A 166 20.66 -18.04 -12.48
C SER A 166 19.84 -17.13 -11.55
N HIS A 167 18.94 -17.72 -10.78
CA HIS A 167 18.12 -17.08 -9.74
C HIS A 167 17.11 -16.01 -10.23
N GLN A 168 16.93 -15.83 -11.54
CA GLN A 168 15.87 -14.96 -12.07
C GLN A 168 14.47 -15.51 -11.75
N GLY A 169 13.49 -14.62 -11.67
CA GLY A 169 12.09 -14.96 -11.42
C GLY A 169 11.47 -15.79 -12.55
N ILE A 170 10.61 -16.72 -12.15
CA ILE A 170 9.74 -17.49 -13.03
C ILE A 170 8.29 -17.12 -12.71
N ASN A 171 7.50 -16.79 -13.74
CA ASN A 171 6.07 -16.56 -13.64
C ASN A 171 5.32 -17.53 -14.53
N VAL A 172 4.18 -18.02 -14.05
CA VAL A 172 3.29 -18.88 -14.82
C VAL A 172 1.86 -18.37 -14.67
N PRO A 173 1.44 -17.41 -15.53
CA PRO A 173 0.18 -16.69 -15.37
C PRO A 173 -1.07 -17.57 -15.33
N SER A 174 -1.06 -18.64 -16.14
CA SER A 174 -2.22 -19.53 -16.32
C SER A 174 -2.22 -20.74 -15.39
N ALA A 175 -1.14 -21.00 -14.63
CA ALA A 175 -1.07 -22.18 -13.76
C ALA A 175 -1.77 -21.96 -12.43
N ALA A 176 -2.52 -22.97 -12.02
CA ALA A 176 -3.07 -23.07 -10.67
C ALA A 176 -2.01 -23.65 -9.72
N LEU A 177 -1.03 -22.82 -9.34
CA LEU A 177 0.06 -23.25 -8.46
C LEU A 177 -0.47 -23.75 -7.11
N SER A 178 -0.05 -24.92 -6.69
CA SER A 178 -0.44 -25.53 -5.41
C SER A 178 0.33 -24.96 -4.21
N VAL A 179 1.35 -24.12 -4.43
CA VAL A 179 2.13 -23.48 -3.38
C VAL A 179 1.29 -22.49 -2.57
N ALA A 180 1.42 -22.52 -1.24
CA ALA A 180 0.73 -21.55 -0.35
C ALA A 180 1.30 -20.13 -0.53
N ALA A 181 0.44 -19.11 -0.41
CA ALA A 181 0.88 -17.71 -0.45
C ALA A 181 1.82 -17.36 0.73
N LEU A 182 1.61 -18.00 1.88
CA LEU A 182 2.45 -17.83 3.08
C LEU A 182 3.44 -19.00 3.17
N THR A 183 4.73 -18.71 3.09
CA THR A 183 5.84 -19.69 3.13
C THR A 183 6.39 -19.89 4.54
N ASP A 184 7.21 -20.95 4.74
CA ASP A 184 7.91 -21.16 6.01
C ASP A 184 8.86 -20.01 6.35
N LYS A 185 9.50 -19.39 5.34
CA LYS A 185 10.30 -18.18 5.54
C LYS A 185 9.43 -17.03 6.07
N ASP A 186 8.26 -16.82 5.49
CA ASP A 186 7.36 -15.77 5.93
C ASP A 186 6.89 -15.98 7.39
N LEU A 187 6.73 -17.23 7.82
CA LEU A 187 6.43 -17.55 9.23
C LEU A 187 7.57 -17.14 10.17
N VAL A 188 8.83 -17.34 9.77
CA VAL A 188 10.01 -16.86 10.52
C VAL A 188 10.07 -15.33 10.51
N ASP A 189 9.71 -14.69 9.38
CA ASP A 189 9.64 -13.23 9.28
C ASP A 189 8.53 -12.64 10.17
N LEU A 190 7.41 -13.36 10.37
CA LEU A 190 6.37 -12.98 11.32
C LEU A 190 6.82 -13.11 12.79
N ASP A 191 7.72 -14.05 13.11
CA ASP A 191 8.31 -14.14 14.46
C ASP A 191 9.17 -12.89 14.76
N TRP A 192 9.87 -12.35 13.76
CA TRP A 192 10.54 -11.05 13.85
C TRP A 192 9.53 -9.91 14.08
N THR A 193 8.40 -9.92 13.37
CA THR A 193 7.34 -8.92 13.54
C THR A 193 6.77 -8.91 14.95
N ALA A 194 6.58 -10.09 15.56
CA ALA A 194 6.08 -10.23 16.92
C ALA A 194 7.03 -9.60 17.96
N GLN A 195 8.32 -9.56 17.68
CA GLN A 195 9.33 -8.99 18.57
C GLN A 195 9.49 -7.47 18.43
N HIS A 196 9.29 -6.94 17.22
CA HIS A 196 9.65 -5.55 16.88
C HIS A 196 8.44 -4.64 16.68
N GLY A 197 7.32 -5.16 16.22
CA GLY A 197 6.10 -4.41 15.91
C GLY A 197 6.20 -3.56 14.65
N VAL A 198 5.25 -3.77 13.74
CA VAL A 198 5.04 -2.93 12.56
C VAL A 198 3.55 -2.66 12.39
N GLU A 199 3.19 -1.65 11.64
CA GLU A 199 1.79 -1.26 11.46
C GLU A 199 1.09 -2.05 10.36
N TYR A 200 1.85 -2.54 9.37
CA TYR A 200 1.33 -3.27 8.22
C TYR A 200 2.20 -4.47 7.86
N VAL A 201 1.54 -5.56 7.45
CA VAL A 201 2.17 -6.75 6.86
C VAL A 201 1.59 -6.95 5.47
N GLY A 202 2.43 -6.90 4.44
CA GLY A 202 2.07 -7.14 3.04
C GLY A 202 2.18 -8.63 2.71
N LEU A 203 1.10 -9.21 2.21
CA LEU A 203 1.07 -10.58 1.73
C LEU A 203 1.21 -10.61 0.20
N SER A 204 2.31 -11.16 -0.29
CA SER A 204 2.57 -11.35 -1.71
C SER A 204 1.82 -12.56 -2.29
N PHE A 205 1.57 -12.54 -3.58
CA PHE A 205 0.95 -13.65 -4.34
C PHE A 205 -0.43 -14.09 -3.82
N VAL A 206 -1.23 -13.13 -3.30
CA VAL A 206 -2.63 -13.38 -2.94
C VAL A 206 -3.42 -13.83 -4.16
N ARG A 207 -4.28 -14.83 -4.01
CA ARG A 207 -5.15 -15.39 -5.06
C ARG A 207 -6.61 -15.45 -4.62
N GLN A 208 -6.85 -15.66 -3.34
CA GLN A 208 -8.17 -15.90 -2.77
C GLN A 208 -8.24 -15.44 -1.32
N VAL A 209 -9.44 -15.42 -0.76
CA VAL A 209 -9.69 -14.92 0.60
C VAL A 209 -9.00 -15.75 1.68
N GLU A 210 -8.86 -17.04 1.46
CA GLU A 210 -8.22 -17.99 2.38
C GLU A 210 -6.74 -17.65 2.63
N ASP A 211 -6.05 -17.04 1.66
CA ASP A 211 -4.68 -16.57 1.83
C ASP A 211 -4.62 -15.45 2.90
N ILE A 212 -5.59 -14.54 2.90
CA ILE A 212 -5.70 -13.45 3.90
C ILE A 212 -6.09 -14.02 5.26
N THR A 213 -7.07 -14.92 5.30
CA THR A 213 -7.54 -15.55 6.55
C THR A 213 -6.40 -16.29 7.24
N ARG A 214 -5.61 -17.05 6.48
CA ARG A 214 -4.45 -17.77 7.02
C ARG A 214 -3.40 -16.83 7.61
N LEU A 215 -3.09 -15.72 6.94
CA LEU A 215 -2.17 -14.73 7.52
C LEU A 215 -2.75 -14.12 8.80
N ARG A 216 -4.05 -13.81 8.83
CA ARG A 216 -4.71 -13.26 10.03
C ARG A 216 -4.62 -14.23 11.22
N GLU A 217 -4.88 -15.51 11.00
CA GLU A 217 -4.71 -16.55 12.03
C GLU A 217 -3.27 -16.60 12.56
N GLU A 218 -2.27 -16.46 11.68
CA GLU A 218 -0.86 -16.44 12.09
C GLU A 218 -0.48 -15.16 12.86
N LEU A 219 -1.05 -14.00 12.51
CA LEU A 219 -0.90 -12.76 13.27
C LEU A 219 -1.54 -12.88 14.66
N ASP A 220 -2.78 -13.39 14.73
CA ASP A 220 -3.51 -13.56 15.98
C ASP A 220 -2.79 -14.55 16.93
N ARG A 221 -2.29 -15.66 16.40
CA ARG A 221 -1.51 -16.66 17.15
C ARG A 221 -0.27 -16.05 17.79
N ARG A 222 0.38 -15.11 17.10
CA ARG A 222 1.56 -14.38 17.58
C ARG A 222 1.23 -13.11 18.35
N LYS A 223 -0.05 -12.76 18.50
CA LYS A 223 -0.53 -11.49 19.09
C LYS A 223 0.01 -10.24 18.40
N ILE A 224 0.19 -10.31 17.09
CA ILE A 224 0.62 -9.20 16.26
C ILE A 224 -0.61 -8.36 15.88
N ARG A 225 -0.57 -7.05 16.15
CA ARG A 225 -1.68 -6.12 15.86
C ARG A 225 -1.57 -5.46 14.47
N ALA A 226 -0.65 -5.91 13.62
CA ALA A 226 -0.45 -5.36 12.30
C ALA A 226 -1.68 -5.57 11.40
N ARG A 227 -1.90 -4.62 10.50
CA ARG A 227 -2.93 -4.65 9.46
C ARG A 227 -2.42 -5.38 8.22
N ILE A 228 -3.27 -6.14 7.56
CA ILE A 228 -2.90 -6.90 6.37
C ILE A 228 -3.07 -6.05 5.11
N VAL A 229 -2.00 -5.95 4.32
CA VAL A 229 -2.03 -5.39 2.96
C VAL A 229 -2.04 -6.54 1.97
N ALA A 230 -3.17 -6.75 1.28
CA ALA A 230 -3.26 -7.74 0.21
C ALA A 230 -2.62 -7.20 -1.08
N LYS A 231 -1.60 -7.88 -1.59
CA LYS A 231 -0.94 -7.49 -2.85
C LYS A 231 -1.64 -8.18 -4.02
N ILE A 232 -2.22 -7.38 -4.91
CA ILE A 232 -2.90 -7.87 -6.12
C ILE A 232 -1.87 -7.94 -7.24
N GLU A 233 -1.36 -9.15 -7.47
CA GLU A 233 -0.28 -9.50 -8.40
C GLU A 233 -0.72 -10.56 -9.41
N LYS A 234 -1.83 -11.25 -9.13
CA LYS A 234 -2.27 -12.42 -9.88
C LYS A 234 -3.65 -12.22 -10.52
N PRO A 235 -3.92 -12.79 -11.71
CA PRO A 235 -5.25 -12.74 -12.33
C PRO A 235 -6.34 -13.35 -11.44
N GLN A 236 -6.02 -14.38 -10.66
CA GLN A 236 -6.95 -14.99 -9.70
C GLN A 236 -7.37 -14.00 -8.61
N ALA A 237 -6.44 -13.15 -8.12
CA ALA A 237 -6.79 -12.12 -7.15
C ALA A 237 -7.72 -11.07 -7.75
N VAL A 238 -7.55 -10.72 -9.03
CA VAL A 238 -8.47 -9.80 -9.73
C VAL A 238 -9.86 -10.41 -9.86
N ALA A 239 -9.96 -11.72 -10.16
CA ALA A 239 -11.23 -12.43 -10.24
C ALA A 239 -11.94 -12.52 -8.86
N ASN A 240 -11.19 -12.64 -7.77
CA ASN A 240 -11.69 -12.77 -6.40
C ASN A 240 -11.65 -11.44 -5.62
N LEU A 241 -11.50 -10.31 -6.30
CA LEU A 241 -11.16 -9.01 -5.72
C LEU A 241 -12.11 -8.59 -4.59
N GLU A 242 -13.43 -8.69 -4.78
CA GLU A 242 -14.41 -8.27 -3.77
C GLU A 242 -14.27 -9.07 -2.46
N ALA A 243 -14.05 -10.39 -2.56
CA ALA A 243 -13.86 -11.25 -1.39
C ALA A 243 -12.54 -10.93 -0.65
N ILE A 244 -11.44 -10.72 -1.39
CA ILE A 244 -10.14 -10.34 -0.83
C ILE A 244 -10.22 -8.99 -0.13
N VAL A 245 -10.82 -7.98 -0.79
CA VAL A 245 -10.98 -6.63 -0.26
C VAL A 245 -11.85 -6.62 1.00
N ALA A 246 -12.83 -7.52 1.09
CA ALA A 246 -13.68 -7.64 2.27
C ALA A 246 -12.93 -8.14 3.52
N GLU A 247 -11.85 -8.89 3.38
CA GLU A 247 -11.07 -9.45 4.49
C GLU A 247 -9.73 -8.73 4.74
N ALA A 248 -9.20 -8.00 3.76
CA ALA A 248 -7.97 -7.24 3.89
C ALA A 248 -8.20 -5.90 4.63
N ASP A 249 -7.15 -5.38 5.28
CA ASP A 249 -7.17 -4.07 5.93
C ASP A 249 -6.71 -2.94 4.97
N ALA A 250 -5.94 -3.30 3.95
CA ALA A 250 -5.52 -2.44 2.84
C ALA A 250 -5.17 -3.30 1.62
N VAL A 251 -5.06 -2.68 0.45
CA VAL A 251 -4.67 -3.35 -0.80
C VAL A 251 -3.48 -2.65 -1.43
N MET A 252 -2.62 -3.41 -2.11
CA MET A 252 -1.57 -2.88 -2.97
C MET A 252 -1.78 -3.36 -4.40
N VAL A 253 -1.86 -2.42 -5.34
CA VAL A 253 -1.81 -2.70 -6.78
C VAL A 253 -0.34 -2.83 -7.18
N ALA A 254 0.17 -4.06 -7.25
CA ALA A 254 1.57 -4.34 -7.59
C ALA A 254 1.71 -4.49 -9.12
N ARG A 255 1.74 -3.35 -9.81
CA ARG A 255 1.62 -3.28 -11.29
C ARG A 255 2.74 -3.99 -12.02
N GLY A 256 3.95 -4.02 -11.47
CA GLY A 256 5.09 -4.73 -12.04
C GLY A 256 4.84 -6.22 -12.16
N ASP A 257 4.49 -6.87 -11.04
CA ASP A 257 4.19 -8.31 -11.02
C ASP A 257 2.88 -8.61 -11.78
N LEU A 258 1.84 -7.79 -11.59
CA LEU A 258 0.57 -7.96 -12.30
C LEU A 258 0.73 -7.83 -13.83
N GLY A 259 1.58 -6.91 -14.32
CA GLY A 259 1.83 -6.72 -15.76
C GLY A 259 2.62 -7.85 -16.42
N VAL A 260 3.26 -8.72 -15.63
CA VAL A 260 3.83 -9.99 -16.11
C VAL A 260 2.77 -11.09 -16.19
N GLU A 261 1.74 -11.01 -15.35
CA GLU A 261 0.70 -12.04 -15.19
C GLU A 261 -0.53 -11.80 -16.08
N ILE A 262 -0.76 -10.55 -16.52
CA ILE A 262 -1.85 -10.19 -17.46
C ILE A 262 -1.28 -9.34 -18.60
N ASP A 263 -2.04 -9.21 -19.69
CA ASP A 263 -1.67 -8.28 -20.76
C ASP A 263 -1.46 -6.86 -20.20
N VAL A 264 -0.31 -6.27 -20.50
CA VAL A 264 0.09 -4.94 -20.00
C VAL A 264 -0.94 -3.85 -20.35
N SER A 265 -1.63 -3.98 -21.48
CA SER A 265 -2.69 -3.05 -21.89
C SER A 265 -3.90 -3.05 -20.96
N ARG A 266 -4.10 -4.12 -20.19
CA ARG A 266 -5.19 -4.27 -19.22
C ARG A 266 -4.86 -3.69 -17.85
N VAL A 267 -3.58 -3.54 -17.51
CA VAL A 267 -3.13 -3.10 -16.17
C VAL A 267 -3.78 -1.79 -15.74
N PRO A 268 -3.88 -0.72 -16.58
CA PRO A 268 -4.54 0.52 -16.18
C PRO A 268 -6.02 0.35 -15.84
N ALA A 269 -6.74 -0.49 -16.58
CA ALA A 269 -8.16 -0.76 -16.31
C ALA A 269 -8.35 -1.54 -15.00
N VAL A 270 -7.50 -2.54 -14.75
CA VAL A 270 -7.51 -3.33 -13.51
C VAL A 270 -7.12 -2.46 -12.31
N GLN A 271 -6.14 -1.55 -12.43
CA GLN A 271 -5.82 -0.57 -11.39
C GLN A 271 -7.04 0.23 -10.98
N LYS A 272 -7.76 0.80 -11.94
CA LYS A 272 -8.99 1.58 -11.67
C LYS A 272 -10.08 0.74 -11.00
N GLN A 273 -10.26 -0.51 -11.43
CA GLN A 273 -11.20 -1.45 -10.82
C GLN A 273 -10.83 -1.72 -9.35
N ILE A 274 -9.54 -1.98 -9.05
CA ILE A 274 -9.08 -2.24 -7.68
C ILE A 274 -9.30 -1.01 -6.80
N ILE A 275 -8.90 0.18 -7.27
CA ILE A 275 -9.07 1.44 -6.54
C ILE A 275 -10.57 1.67 -6.23
N ALA A 276 -11.44 1.52 -7.22
CA ALA A 276 -12.89 1.70 -7.05
C ALA A 276 -13.49 0.70 -6.04
N THR A 277 -13.06 -0.58 -6.09
CA THR A 277 -13.50 -1.62 -5.14
C THR A 277 -13.05 -1.31 -3.72
N CYS A 278 -11.79 -0.88 -3.53
CA CYS A 278 -11.27 -0.46 -2.23
C CYS A 278 -11.99 0.78 -1.68
N HIS A 279 -12.32 1.74 -2.53
CA HIS A 279 -13.14 2.89 -2.15
C HIS A 279 -14.51 2.49 -1.62
N LYS A 280 -15.21 1.62 -2.36
CA LYS A 280 -16.53 1.08 -1.96
C LYS A 280 -16.46 0.33 -0.64
N ALA A 281 -15.39 -0.43 -0.42
CA ALA A 281 -15.16 -1.18 0.82
C ALA A 281 -14.57 -0.31 1.95
N ARG A 282 -14.19 0.94 1.66
CA ARG A 282 -13.58 1.90 2.60
C ARG A 282 -12.26 1.44 3.20
N ILE A 283 -11.44 0.71 2.45
CA ILE A 283 -10.08 0.35 2.86
C ILE A 283 -9.03 1.13 2.05
N PRO A 284 -7.83 1.38 2.60
CA PRO A 284 -6.76 2.04 1.88
C PRO A 284 -6.26 1.23 0.68
N VAL A 285 -5.86 1.93 -0.38
CA VAL A 285 -5.22 1.33 -1.55
C VAL A 285 -3.90 2.05 -1.88
N ILE A 286 -2.86 1.26 -2.15
CA ILE A 286 -1.53 1.71 -2.53
C ILE A 286 -1.33 1.39 -4.02
N THR A 287 -1.03 2.39 -4.84
CA THR A 287 -0.57 2.14 -6.22
C THR A 287 0.95 2.04 -6.22
N ALA A 288 1.46 0.89 -6.66
CA ALA A 288 2.86 0.50 -6.48
C ALA A 288 3.53 0.09 -7.77
N THR A 289 4.87 0.15 -7.77
CA THR A 289 5.82 -0.26 -8.81
C THR A 289 5.76 0.57 -10.10
N GLN A 290 6.90 0.78 -10.71
CA GLN A 290 7.06 1.51 -11.99
C GLN A 290 6.42 2.91 -11.98
N MET A 291 6.53 3.63 -10.84
CA MET A 291 5.95 4.98 -10.71
C MET A 291 6.89 6.05 -11.28
N LEU A 292 8.14 6.09 -10.82
CA LEU A 292 9.19 7.01 -11.27
C LEU A 292 10.49 6.24 -11.57
N ASN A 293 10.38 5.07 -12.17
CA ASN A 293 11.46 4.09 -12.33
C ASN A 293 12.73 4.69 -12.98
N SER A 294 12.59 5.62 -13.93
CA SER A 294 13.72 6.30 -14.54
C SER A 294 14.56 7.09 -13.52
N MET A 295 13.96 7.48 -12.38
CA MET A 295 14.68 8.20 -11.32
C MET A 295 15.61 7.31 -10.48
N GLU A 296 15.67 6.00 -10.74
CA GLU A 296 16.78 5.19 -10.23
C GLU A 296 18.15 5.69 -10.71
N SER A 297 18.20 6.20 -11.93
CA SER A 297 19.46 6.69 -12.56
C SER A 297 19.40 8.14 -13.08
N SER A 298 18.21 8.74 -13.11
CA SER A 298 17.98 10.11 -13.58
C SER A 298 17.45 11.01 -12.46
N SER A 299 17.91 12.25 -12.37
CA SER A 299 17.42 13.23 -11.40
C SER A 299 16.00 13.75 -11.71
N ARG A 300 15.41 13.35 -12.84
CA ARG A 300 14.06 13.75 -13.27
C ARG A 300 13.34 12.59 -13.90
N PRO A 301 12.02 12.45 -13.69
CA PRO A 301 11.22 11.43 -14.33
C PRO A 301 10.96 11.75 -15.81
N THR A 302 10.50 10.76 -16.53
CA THR A 302 9.90 10.95 -17.85
C THR A 302 8.52 11.61 -17.73
N ARG A 303 8.03 12.19 -18.82
CA ARG A 303 6.66 12.75 -18.88
C ARG A 303 5.59 11.67 -18.70
N ALA A 304 5.85 10.46 -19.19
CA ALA A 304 4.94 9.33 -19.04
C ALA A 304 4.78 8.93 -17.58
N GLU A 305 5.88 8.83 -16.82
CA GLU A 305 5.86 8.53 -15.39
C GLU A 305 5.16 9.62 -14.58
N ALA A 306 5.44 10.90 -14.86
CA ALA A 306 4.75 12.01 -14.20
C ALA A 306 3.23 11.97 -14.48
N SER A 307 2.82 11.65 -15.71
CA SER A 307 1.41 11.46 -16.06
C SER A 307 0.79 10.24 -15.37
N ASP A 308 1.54 9.16 -15.21
CA ASP A 308 1.07 7.94 -14.53
C ASP A 308 0.80 8.17 -13.05
N VAL A 309 1.75 8.79 -12.33
CA VAL A 309 1.56 9.19 -10.92
C VAL A 309 0.35 10.11 -10.78
N PHE A 310 0.26 11.14 -11.61
CA PHE A 310 -0.83 12.11 -11.61
C PHE A 310 -2.20 11.41 -11.80
N ASN A 311 -2.30 10.49 -12.76
CA ASN A 311 -3.52 9.73 -13.01
C ASN A 311 -3.87 8.78 -11.85
N ALA A 312 -2.88 8.10 -11.24
CA ALA A 312 -3.13 7.25 -10.08
C ALA A 312 -3.75 8.03 -8.90
N VAL A 313 -3.28 9.26 -8.66
CA VAL A 313 -3.88 10.16 -7.67
C VAL A 313 -5.31 10.55 -8.06
N LEU A 314 -5.54 10.91 -9.33
CA LEU A 314 -6.89 11.25 -9.82
C LEU A 314 -7.84 10.05 -9.81
N ASP A 315 -7.34 8.83 -9.98
CA ASP A 315 -8.12 7.59 -9.84
C ASP A 315 -8.60 7.38 -8.40
N GLY A 316 -8.00 8.08 -7.43
CA GLY A 316 -8.38 8.06 -6.03
C GLY A 316 -7.55 7.10 -5.17
N THR A 317 -6.30 6.78 -5.56
CA THR A 317 -5.41 6.01 -4.66
C THR A 317 -5.21 6.73 -3.32
N ASP A 318 -5.03 5.98 -2.22
CA ASP A 318 -4.72 6.57 -0.92
C ASP A 318 -3.22 6.86 -0.78
N ALA A 319 -2.41 6.02 -1.40
CA ALA A 319 -0.97 6.16 -1.38
C ALA A 319 -0.34 5.76 -2.72
N VAL A 320 0.82 6.33 -2.99
CA VAL A 320 1.72 5.98 -4.09
C VAL A 320 3.03 5.46 -3.53
N MET A 321 3.64 4.45 -4.17
CA MET A 321 4.84 3.79 -3.65
C MET A 321 6.02 3.93 -4.59
N LEU A 322 7.17 4.30 -4.02
CA LEU A 322 8.49 4.24 -4.63
C LEU A 322 9.17 2.91 -4.22
N SER A 323 9.79 2.24 -5.18
CA SER A 323 10.44 0.94 -5.02
C SER A 323 11.96 1.04 -5.18
N GLY A 324 12.49 0.77 -6.36
CA GLY A 324 13.90 0.88 -6.69
C GLY A 324 14.42 2.31 -6.57
N GLU A 325 13.60 3.30 -6.89
CA GLU A 325 13.91 4.72 -6.85
C GLU A 325 14.46 5.16 -5.48
N THR A 326 13.90 4.61 -4.39
CA THR A 326 14.34 4.92 -3.03
C THR A 326 15.21 3.83 -2.41
N ALA A 327 15.12 2.58 -2.88
CA ALA A 327 15.87 1.47 -2.31
C ALA A 327 17.31 1.39 -2.81
N ILE A 328 17.54 1.58 -4.10
CA ILE A 328 18.84 1.41 -4.79
C ILE A 328 19.19 2.58 -5.71
N GLY A 329 18.24 3.47 -5.99
CA GLY A 329 18.41 4.59 -6.91
C GLY A 329 19.44 5.62 -6.44
N GLN A 330 19.94 6.42 -7.37
CA GLN A 330 20.91 7.48 -7.12
C GLN A 330 20.27 8.75 -6.54
N TYR A 331 18.95 8.89 -6.66
CA TYR A 331 18.19 10.10 -6.34
C TYR A 331 16.99 9.82 -5.41
N PRO A 332 17.19 9.17 -4.25
CA PRO A 332 16.07 8.73 -3.40
C PRO A 332 15.24 9.89 -2.85
N VAL A 333 15.88 10.98 -2.42
CA VAL A 333 15.19 12.15 -1.82
C VAL A 333 14.45 12.95 -2.90
N GLU A 334 15.10 13.16 -4.04
CA GLU A 334 14.52 13.84 -5.19
C GLU A 334 13.32 13.08 -5.76
N SER A 335 13.34 11.75 -5.73
CA SER A 335 12.22 10.90 -6.14
C SER A 335 10.99 11.13 -5.25
N VAL A 336 11.16 11.19 -3.94
CA VAL A 336 10.10 11.51 -2.99
C VAL A 336 9.58 12.93 -3.19
N ALA A 337 10.47 13.92 -3.32
CA ALA A 337 10.10 15.31 -3.55
C ALA A 337 9.30 15.48 -4.85
N THR A 338 9.74 14.81 -5.93
CA THR A 338 9.06 14.82 -7.22
C THR A 338 7.68 14.16 -7.13
N MET A 339 7.58 13.00 -6.48
CA MET A 339 6.32 12.31 -6.23
C MET A 339 5.33 13.19 -5.49
N SER A 340 5.80 13.86 -4.41
CA SER A 340 5.02 14.81 -3.62
C SER A 340 4.52 15.99 -4.48
N GLN A 341 5.38 16.52 -5.36
CA GLN A 341 5.02 17.62 -6.25
C GLN A 341 3.92 17.22 -7.25
N ILE A 342 4.06 16.06 -7.90
CA ILE A 342 3.07 15.56 -8.86
C ILE A 342 1.73 15.29 -8.17
N ALA A 343 1.76 14.66 -6.99
CA ALA A 343 0.56 14.39 -6.23
C ALA A 343 -0.15 15.68 -5.81
N ARG A 344 0.59 16.73 -5.41
CA ARG A 344 0.04 18.06 -5.10
C ARG A 344 -0.69 18.68 -6.29
N GLU A 345 -0.08 18.62 -7.48
CA GLU A 345 -0.72 19.15 -8.69
C GLU A 345 -2.00 18.39 -9.06
N ALA A 346 -2.01 17.06 -8.88
CA ALA A 346 -3.20 16.27 -9.08
C ALA A 346 -4.30 16.62 -8.07
N GLU A 347 -3.97 16.82 -6.80
CA GLU A 347 -4.90 17.24 -5.76
C GLU A 347 -5.42 18.67 -5.99
N ASN A 348 -4.57 19.59 -6.43
CA ASN A 348 -4.99 20.94 -6.81
C ASN A 348 -6.05 20.89 -7.93
N LEU A 349 -5.85 20.04 -8.92
CA LEU A 349 -6.86 19.82 -9.97
C LEU A 349 -8.14 19.19 -9.40
N MET A 350 -8.02 18.22 -8.48
CA MET A 350 -9.18 17.57 -7.85
C MET A 350 -10.11 18.57 -7.15
N PHE A 351 -9.56 19.60 -6.52
CA PHE A 351 -10.31 20.59 -5.75
C PHE A 351 -10.55 21.90 -6.51
N SER A 352 -10.08 22.02 -7.75
CA SER A 352 -10.32 23.19 -8.57
C SER A 352 -11.78 23.26 -9.09
N GLU A 353 -12.26 24.48 -9.34
CA GLU A 353 -13.56 24.72 -9.97
C GLU A 353 -13.69 24.06 -11.35
N PHE A 354 -12.57 23.87 -12.03
CA PHE A 354 -12.52 23.17 -13.33
C PHE A 354 -13.09 21.75 -13.23
N ARG A 355 -12.77 21.01 -12.17
CA ARG A 355 -13.28 19.66 -11.99
C ARG A 355 -14.72 19.65 -11.47
N LEU A 356 -15.09 20.59 -10.63
CA LEU A 356 -16.47 20.71 -10.12
C LEU A 356 -17.48 20.95 -11.26
N ASN A 357 -17.05 21.57 -12.37
CA ASN A 357 -17.87 21.91 -13.52
C ASN A 357 -17.59 21.03 -14.74
N ALA A 358 -16.66 20.08 -14.68
CA ALA A 358 -16.32 19.23 -15.83
C ALA A 358 -17.42 18.20 -16.11
N PRO A 359 -17.89 18.07 -17.37
CA PRO A 359 -18.96 17.12 -17.71
C PRO A 359 -18.55 15.64 -17.55
N TRP A 360 -17.26 15.35 -17.42
CA TRP A 360 -16.67 14.02 -17.16
C TRP A 360 -16.12 13.89 -15.74
N THR A 361 -16.80 14.46 -14.75
CA THR A 361 -16.45 14.15 -13.36
C THR A 361 -16.57 12.65 -13.16
N TRP A 362 -15.44 11.99 -12.96
CA TRP A 362 -15.37 10.62 -12.48
C TRP A 362 -15.82 10.61 -11.01
N SER A 363 -17.13 10.76 -10.77
CA SER A 363 -17.66 10.38 -9.48
C SER A 363 -17.71 8.86 -9.47
N VAL A 364 -17.39 8.26 -8.33
CA VAL A 364 -17.56 6.82 -8.11
C VAL A 364 -18.99 6.38 -8.50
N ASP A 365 -19.97 7.28 -8.37
CA ASP A 365 -21.38 7.09 -8.72
C ASP A 365 -21.64 7.04 -10.24
N ASN A 366 -20.75 7.57 -11.08
CA ASN A 366 -20.89 7.63 -12.54
C ASN A 366 -20.03 6.61 -13.30
N TRP A 367 -19.38 5.65 -12.61
CA TRP A 367 -18.70 4.56 -13.28
C TRP A 367 -19.71 3.66 -14.01
N PRO A 368 -19.47 3.24 -15.27
CA PRO A 368 -20.42 2.39 -16.02
C PRO A 368 -20.76 1.04 -15.37
N GLY A 369 -20.01 0.62 -14.35
CA GLY A 369 -20.28 -0.55 -13.51
C GLY A 369 -21.02 -0.25 -12.21
N ALA A 370 -21.22 1.04 -11.83
CA ALA A 370 -21.91 1.43 -10.61
C ALA A 370 -23.43 1.48 -10.72
N ASN A 371 -24.00 1.38 -11.93
CA ASN A 371 -25.45 1.41 -12.19
C ASN A 371 -26.14 0.07 -11.87
N GLY A 372 -25.95 -0.43 -10.67
CA GLY A 372 -26.65 -1.58 -10.12
C GLY A 372 -27.43 -1.20 -8.87
N ARG A 373 -28.66 -0.70 -9.05
CA ARG A 373 -29.75 -0.64 -8.05
C ARG A 373 -29.39 0.04 -6.73
N GLY A 374 -30.21 1.01 -6.33
CA GLY A 374 -30.17 1.64 -5.02
C GLY A 374 -29.93 0.62 -3.91
N HIS A 375 -28.80 0.75 -3.26
CA HIS A 375 -28.48 -0.09 -2.12
C HIS A 375 -29.40 0.31 -0.96
N GLN A 376 -30.46 -0.47 -0.77
CA GLN A 376 -30.94 -0.69 0.59
C GLN A 376 -29.77 -1.34 1.33
N ALA A 377 -29.18 -0.60 2.29
CA ALA A 377 -28.22 -1.15 3.21
C ALA A 377 -28.88 -2.33 3.94
N THR A 378 -28.57 -3.54 3.53
CA THR A 378 -28.79 -4.70 4.37
C THR A 378 -27.94 -4.48 5.63
N PRO A 379 -28.49 -4.59 6.83
CA PRO A 379 -27.71 -4.54 8.05
C PRO A 379 -26.79 -5.76 8.07
N SER A 380 -25.58 -5.61 7.49
CA SER A 380 -24.54 -6.59 7.66
C SER A 380 -24.06 -6.49 9.12
N VAL A 381 -23.93 -7.62 9.77
CA VAL A 381 -23.19 -7.73 11.04
C VAL A 381 -21.86 -7.00 10.84
N ALA A 382 -21.62 -5.94 11.62
CA ALA A 382 -20.41 -5.13 11.49
C ALA A 382 -19.20 -6.04 11.67
N ARG A 383 -18.46 -6.29 10.60
CA ARG A 383 -17.21 -7.05 10.66
C ARG A 383 -16.20 -6.32 11.55
N ALA A 384 -15.32 -7.05 12.20
CA ALA A 384 -14.23 -6.49 12.97
C ALA A 384 -13.36 -5.61 12.03
N GLY A 385 -13.59 -4.30 12.03
CA GLY A 385 -12.93 -3.33 11.12
C GLY A 385 -13.88 -2.28 10.54
N GLN A 386 -15.17 -2.55 10.42
CA GLN A 386 -16.12 -1.59 9.88
C GLN A 386 -16.55 -0.54 10.90
N VAL A 387 -16.77 0.67 10.42
CA VAL A 387 -17.34 1.77 11.22
C VAL A 387 -18.83 1.47 11.45
N LEU A 388 -19.29 1.70 12.68
CA LEU A 388 -20.70 1.51 13.03
C LEU A 388 -21.60 2.48 12.23
N PRO A 389 -22.84 2.10 11.86
CA PRO A 389 -23.71 2.92 11.02
C PRO A 389 -23.94 4.34 11.56
N VAL A 390 -24.02 4.51 12.88
CA VAL A 390 -24.14 5.85 13.50
C VAL A 390 -22.90 6.69 13.27
N THR A 391 -21.71 6.13 13.46
CA THR A 391 -20.45 6.82 13.22
C THR A 391 -20.29 7.19 11.75
N ASP A 392 -20.72 6.32 10.85
CA ASP A 392 -20.69 6.57 9.41
C ASP A 392 -21.56 7.76 9.01
N ALA A 393 -22.80 7.78 9.47
CA ALA A 393 -23.71 8.89 9.23
C ALA A 393 -23.19 10.22 9.81
N VAL A 394 -22.56 10.18 10.99
CA VAL A 394 -21.96 11.38 11.60
C VAL A 394 -20.74 11.87 10.80
N VAL A 395 -19.90 11.00 10.30
CA VAL A 395 -18.76 11.37 9.45
C VAL A 395 -19.21 11.95 8.11
N GLU A 396 -20.24 11.38 7.49
CA GLU A 396 -20.85 11.92 6.27
C GLU A 396 -21.41 13.32 6.50
N ALA A 397 -22.18 13.49 7.60
CA ALA A 397 -22.70 14.80 8.00
C ALA A 397 -21.57 15.81 8.27
N ALA A 398 -20.50 15.39 8.99
CA ALA A 398 -19.33 16.22 9.24
C ALA A 398 -18.68 16.71 7.95
N SER A 399 -18.54 15.81 6.97
CA SER A 399 -18.01 16.15 5.65
C SER A 399 -18.87 17.17 4.91
N ALA A 400 -20.20 17.03 4.96
CA ALA A 400 -21.12 18.00 4.39
C ALA A 400 -21.04 19.36 5.09
N VAL A 401 -20.92 19.37 6.42
CA VAL A 401 -20.76 20.60 7.22
C VAL A 401 -19.44 21.28 6.88
N CYS A 402 -18.33 20.56 6.81
CA CYS A 402 -17.02 21.10 6.40
C CYS A 402 -17.11 21.85 5.06
N ARG A 403 -17.72 21.21 4.06
CA ARG A 403 -17.90 21.85 2.73
C ARG A 403 -18.79 23.08 2.77
N ARG A 404 -19.93 23.03 3.46
CA ARG A 404 -20.90 24.17 3.51
C ARG A 404 -20.37 25.38 4.28
N LEU A 405 -19.60 25.12 5.33
CA LEU A 405 -19.05 26.18 6.18
C LEU A 405 -17.64 26.60 5.77
N ASN A 406 -17.05 25.98 4.74
CA ASN A 406 -15.65 26.15 4.37
C ASN A 406 -14.74 26.03 5.61
N ALA A 407 -14.93 24.92 6.36
CA ALA A 407 -14.20 24.70 7.60
C ALA A 407 -12.68 24.59 7.34
N ALA A 408 -11.88 25.22 8.17
CA ALA A 408 -10.43 25.20 8.09
C ALA A 408 -9.88 23.81 8.46
N LEU A 409 -10.54 23.11 9.39
CA LEU A 409 -10.06 21.84 9.92
C LEU A 409 -11.21 20.90 10.32
N LEU A 410 -11.01 19.60 10.11
CA LEU A 410 -11.83 18.54 10.69
C LEU A 410 -10.98 17.81 11.74
N VAL A 411 -11.42 17.81 12.99
CA VAL A 411 -10.80 17.06 14.09
C VAL A 411 -11.59 15.77 14.35
N VAL A 412 -10.91 14.64 14.41
CA VAL A 412 -11.52 13.35 14.68
C VAL A 412 -10.83 12.69 15.87
N ALA A 413 -11.54 12.59 16.99
CA ALA A 413 -11.06 11.82 18.14
C ALA A 413 -11.40 10.32 17.93
N THR A 414 -10.42 9.44 17.90
CA THR A 414 -10.60 8.01 17.59
C THR A 414 -9.63 7.15 18.35
N HIS A 415 -10.04 5.99 18.87
CA HIS A 415 -9.15 5.04 19.54
C HIS A 415 -8.40 4.16 18.52
N SER A 416 -9.12 3.53 17.60
CA SER A 416 -8.56 2.55 16.65
C SER A 416 -8.20 3.11 15.27
N GLY A 417 -8.44 4.41 15.03
CA GLY A 417 -8.28 5.03 13.70
C GLY A 417 -9.44 4.81 12.72
N ARG A 418 -10.44 4.00 13.05
CA ARG A 418 -11.55 3.65 12.12
C ARG A 418 -12.37 4.86 11.70
N THR A 419 -12.68 5.77 12.63
CA THR A 419 -13.43 6.99 12.30
C THR A 419 -12.61 7.93 11.40
N ALA A 420 -11.31 8.00 11.63
CA ALA A 420 -10.40 8.75 10.76
C ALA A 420 -10.32 8.13 9.35
N LEU A 421 -10.33 6.79 9.24
CA LEU A 421 -10.40 6.10 7.95
C LEU A 421 -11.71 6.43 7.22
N ALA A 422 -12.84 6.36 7.91
CA ALA A 422 -14.14 6.72 7.32
C ALA A 422 -14.14 8.17 6.83
N SER A 423 -13.55 9.09 7.60
CA SER A 423 -13.38 10.49 7.20
C SER A 423 -12.46 10.66 5.98
N SER A 424 -11.33 9.94 5.96
CA SER A 424 -10.40 9.89 4.82
C SER A 424 -11.12 9.50 3.52
N LYS A 425 -12.03 8.53 3.59
CA LYS A 425 -12.78 8.04 2.42
C LYS A 425 -13.86 9.01 1.91
N GLN A 426 -14.17 10.06 2.65
CA GLN A 426 -15.04 11.15 2.16
C GLN A 426 -14.31 12.09 1.18
N ARG A 427 -12.99 12.01 1.06
CA ARG A 427 -12.15 12.81 0.14
C ARG A 427 -12.42 14.32 0.24
N ASN A 428 -12.53 14.82 1.48
CA ASN A 428 -12.76 16.25 1.70
C ASN A 428 -11.55 17.11 1.34
N ALA A 429 -11.82 18.33 0.86
CA ALA A 429 -10.80 19.36 0.74
C ALA A 429 -10.31 19.85 2.12
N THR A 430 -11.16 19.80 3.15
CA THR A 430 -10.79 20.15 4.53
C THR A 430 -9.78 19.15 5.10
N PRO A 431 -8.61 19.59 5.60
CA PRO A 431 -7.64 18.71 6.25
C PRO A 431 -8.25 18.00 7.46
N THR A 432 -7.82 16.75 7.72
CA THR A 432 -8.29 15.99 8.87
C THR A 432 -7.15 15.76 9.87
N LEU A 433 -7.35 16.22 11.10
CA LEU A 433 -6.50 15.95 12.25
C LEU A 433 -7.13 14.85 13.10
N ALA A 434 -6.48 13.68 13.17
CA ALA A 434 -6.92 12.56 13.99
C ALA A 434 -6.17 12.53 15.32
N LEU A 435 -6.91 12.50 16.42
CA LEU A 435 -6.37 12.41 17.77
C LEU A 435 -6.66 11.01 18.32
N THR A 436 -5.65 10.37 18.88
CA THR A 436 -5.78 9.01 19.43
C THR A 436 -4.91 8.81 20.66
N ASP A 437 -5.37 7.93 21.58
CA ASP A 437 -4.64 7.43 22.75
C ASP A 437 -3.83 6.15 22.46
N ASP A 438 -3.92 5.60 21.25
CA ASP A 438 -3.20 4.40 20.81
C ASP A 438 -2.10 4.76 19.81
N LEU A 439 -0.84 4.56 20.21
CA LEU A 439 0.33 4.90 19.39
C LEU A 439 0.40 4.07 18.09
N GLU A 440 0.03 2.79 18.14
CA GLU A 440 0.03 1.94 16.95
C GLU A 440 -1.06 2.39 15.95
N ALA A 441 -2.23 2.76 16.46
CA ALA A 441 -3.28 3.35 15.64
C ALA A 441 -2.85 4.68 15.02
N ALA A 442 -2.14 5.54 15.80
CA ALA A 442 -1.61 6.80 15.28
C ALA A 442 -0.66 6.58 14.10
N ARG A 443 0.31 5.65 14.25
CA ARG A 443 1.25 5.30 13.18
C ARG A 443 0.55 4.70 11.97
N ALA A 444 -0.40 3.78 12.19
CA ALA A 444 -1.12 3.16 11.09
C ALA A 444 -1.96 4.15 10.26
N MET A 445 -2.44 5.23 10.87
CA MET A 445 -3.12 6.30 10.14
C MET A 445 -2.20 7.04 9.14
N GLY A 446 -0.89 6.80 9.17
CA GLY A 446 0.07 7.24 8.15
C GLY A 446 -0.26 6.76 6.72
N LEU A 447 -1.10 5.73 6.55
CA LEU A 447 -1.57 5.27 5.24
C LEU A 447 -2.93 5.89 4.83
N TYR A 448 -3.58 6.68 5.70
CA TYR A 448 -4.92 7.21 5.43
C TYR A 448 -4.85 8.55 4.70
N TRP A 449 -5.41 8.61 3.50
CA TRP A 449 -5.42 9.80 2.67
C TRP A 449 -5.95 11.02 3.43
N GLY A 450 -5.22 12.14 3.39
CA GLY A 450 -5.62 13.42 3.98
C GLY A 450 -5.68 13.46 5.50
N VAL A 451 -5.23 12.39 6.21
CA VAL A 451 -5.22 12.33 7.67
C VAL A 451 -3.83 12.62 8.21
N THR A 452 -3.75 13.54 9.17
CA THR A 452 -2.59 13.71 10.04
C THR A 452 -2.97 13.21 11.43
N ALA A 453 -2.19 12.27 11.99
CA ALA A 453 -2.49 11.65 13.27
C ALA A 453 -1.56 12.16 14.37
N LEU A 454 -2.12 12.39 15.55
CA LEU A 454 -1.38 12.70 16.77
C LEU A 454 -1.73 11.71 17.87
N HIS A 455 -0.71 11.22 18.57
CA HIS A 455 -0.85 10.40 19.75
C HIS A 455 -0.92 11.26 21.01
N ILE A 456 -2.06 11.32 21.66
CA ILE A 456 -2.36 12.20 22.81
C ILE A 456 -3.15 11.40 23.85
N PRO A 457 -2.51 10.53 24.64
CA PRO A 457 -3.20 9.68 25.59
C PRO A 457 -3.97 10.46 26.69
N GLU A 458 -3.42 11.60 27.16
CA GLU A 458 -4.03 12.37 28.23
C GLU A 458 -5.39 12.99 27.86
N LEU A 459 -5.65 13.18 26.58
CA LEU A 459 -6.86 13.84 26.08
C LEU A 459 -8.13 13.02 26.31
N PHE A 460 -8.01 11.70 26.27
CA PHE A 460 -9.13 10.77 26.44
C PHE A 460 -9.51 10.62 27.91
N GLU A 461 -8.60 10.91 28.83
CA GLU A 461 -8.84 10.88 30.27
C GLU A 461 -9.58 12.15 30.74
N THR A 462 -9.31 13.30 30.16
CA THR A 462 -9.82 14.60 30.63
C THR A 462 -11.05 15.10 29.88
N GLY A 463 -11.38 14.54 28.71
CA GLY A 463 -12.50 14.98 27.87
C GLY A 463 -12.33 16.39 27.24
N GLN A 464 -11.16 17.00 27.34
CA GLN A 464 -10.86 18.36 26.88
C GLN A 464 -10.38 18.45 25.43
N VAL A 465 -10.90 17.57 24.56
CA VAL A 465 -10.48 17.48 23.14
C VAL A 465 -10.60 18.82 22.42
N LEU A 466 -11.68 19.58 22.67
CA LEU A 466 -11.92 20.87 22.00
C LEU A 466 -10.88 21.92 22.38
N ALA A 467 -10.70 22.15 23.68
CA ALA A 467 -9.76 23.16 24.16
C ALA A 467 -8.33 22.85 23.73
N TRP A 468 -7.94 21.58 23.82
CA TRP A 468 -6.62 21.14 23.38
C TRP A 468 -6.42 21.34 21.87
N ALA A 469 -7.42 20.97 21.05
CA ALA A 469 -7.34 21.13 19.60
C ALA A 469 -7.23 22.61 19.20
N ASP A 470 -7.99 23.49 19.85
CA ASP A 470 -7.90 24.93 19.60
C ASP A 470 -6.51 25.49 19.96
N ASP A 471 -6.03 25.23 21.19
CA ASP A 471 -4.72 25.68 21.66
C ASP A 471 -3.57 25.15 20.76
N TRP A 472 -3.60 23.86 20.44
CA TRP A 472 -2.55 23.23 19.64
C TRP A 472 -2.57 23.71 18.19
N CYS A 473 -3.75 23.82 17.57
CA CYS A 473 -3.88 24.28 16.20
C CYS A 473 -3.47 25.74 16.03
N ARG A 474 -3.79 26.62 16.99
CA ARG A 474 -3.31 28.02 17.00
C ARG A 474 -1.79 28.09 17.17
N ALA A 475 -1.23 27.29 18.09
CA ALA A 475 0.22 27.25 18.33
C ALA A 475 1.02 26.77 17.11
N ASN A 476 0.37 26.09 16.16
CA ASN A 476 0.98 25.60 14.93
C ASN A 476 0.48 26.33 13.67
N ASP A 477 -0.15 27.51 13.82
CA ASP A 477 -0.64 28.37 12.73
C ASP A 477 -1.61 27.66 11.76
N LEU A 478 -2.40 26.71 12.26
CA LEU A 478 -3.34 25.90 11.44
C LEU A 478 -4.74 26.50 11.39
N ILE A 479 -5.08 27.32 12.37
CA ILE A 479 -6.36 28.04 12.49
C ILE A 479 -6.14 29.45 13.01
N ALA A 480 -7.00 30.36 12.60
CA ALA A 480 -7.00 31.76 13.03
C ALA A 480 -8.39 32.17 13.54
N SER A 481 -8.48 33.31 14.22
CA SER A 481 -9.77 33.88 14.64
C SER A 481 -10.73 34.01 13.45
N GLY A 482 -11.98 33.58 13.65
CA GLY A 482 -13.02 33.54 12.62
C GLY A 482 -13.05 32.22 11.79
N ASP A 483 -12.05 31.34 11.92
CA ASP A 483 -12.06 30.02 11.29
C ASP A 483 -13.09 29.11 11.95
N ARG A 484 -13.55 28.12 11.20
CA ARG A 484 -14.46 27.07 11.71
C ARG A 484 -13.78 25.72 11.74
N VAL A 485 -13.86 25.07 12.89
CA VAL A 485 -13.36 23.73 13.14
C VAL A 485 -14.55 22.78 13.36
N VAL A 486 -14.58 21.69 12.61
CA VAL A 486 -15.58 20.63 12.79
C VAL A 486 -14.94 19.50 13.60
N ILE A 487 -15.63 19.00 14.63
CA ILE A 487 -15.13 17.98 15.53
C ILE A 487 -16.08 16.79 15.54
N VAL A 488 -15.53 15.59 15.33
CA VAL A 488 -16.23 14.31 15.46
C VAL A 488 -15.65 13.53 16.65
N ARG A 489 -16.52 13.19 17.62
CA ARG A 489 -16.10 12.44 18.82
C ARG A 489 -17.22 11.57 19.39
N GLY A 490 -16.88 10.61 20.24
CA GLY A 490 -17.80 9.94 21.16
C GLY A 490 -18.19 10.87 22.32
N VAL A 491 -19.45 10.88 22.72
CA VAL A 491 -19.94 11.64 23.89
C VAL A 491 -20.03 10.76 25.14
N ILE A 492 -20.28 9.46 24.95
CA ILE A 492 -20.49 8.50 26.03
C ILE A 492 -19.20 7.73 26.27
N PRO A 493 -18.59 7.81 27.48
CA PRO A 493 -17.42 7.01 27.81
C PRO A 493 -17.69 5.52 27.58
N ASN A 494 -16.71 4.81 27.04
CA ASN A 494 -16.76 3.37 26.71
C ASN A 494 -17.82 2.98 25.65
N ASN A 495 -18.43 3.94 24.94
CA ASN A 495 -19.28 3.65 23.80
C ASN A 495 -18.45 3.72 22.51
N PRO A 496 -18.40 2.65 21.69
CA PRO A 496 -17.63 2.62 20.44
C PRO A 496 -18.21 3.55 19.36
N ASN A 497 -19.39 4.13 19.56
CA ASN A 497 -20.04 5.03 18.62
C ASN A 497 -19.50 6.46 18.75
N HIS A 498 -19.02 7.02 17.66
CA HIS A 498 -18.82 8.44 17.51
C HIS A 498 -20.17 9.06 17.08
N ASN A 499 -20.88 9.61 18.05
CA ASN A 499 -22.27 10.04 17.92
C ASN A 499 -22.44 11.55 18.08
N ALA A 500 -21.35 12.33 18.11
CA ALA A 500 -21.38 13.78 18.20
C ALA A 500 -20.57 14.43 17.09
N LEU A 501 -21.20 15.45 16.51
CA LEU A 501 -20.58 16.43 15.64
C LEU A 501 -20.73 17.80 16.31
N LEU A 502 -19.62 18.52 16.43
CA LEU A 502 -19.58 19.87 16.96
C LEU A 502 -18.95 20.80 15.91
N VAL A 503 -19.49 22.01 15.81
CA VAL A 503 -18.87 23.10 15.05
C VAL A 503 -18.41 24.16 16.04
N HIS A 504 -17.14 24.51 15.96
CA HIS A 504 -16.52 25.54 16.78
C HIS A 504 -16.03 26.67 15.88
N GLU A 505 -16.42 27.90 16.21
CA GLU A 505 -15.87 29.10 15.60
C GLU A 505 -14.75 29.63 16.51
N VAL A 506 -13.56 29.75 15.91
CA VAL A 506 -12.34 30.13 16.62
C VAL A 506 -12.40 31.61 17.00
N GLU A 507 -12.36 31.93 18.30
CA GLU A 507 -12.43 33.31 18.84
C GLU A 507 -11.17 34.12 18.56
#